data_70dae0a4ccb6eee47f8b0bb916abe08b
#
_entry.id   70dae0a4ccb6eee47f8b0bb916abe08b
#
_cell.length_a   1.000
_cell.length_b   1.000
_cell.length_c   1.000
_cell.angle_alpha   90.00
_cell.angle_beta   90.00
_cell.angle_gamma   90.00
#
_symmetry.space_group_name_H-M   'P 1'
#
loop_
_entity.id
_entity.type
_entity.pdbx_description
1 polymer ?
#
loop_
_entity_poly.entity_id
_entity_poly.type
_entity_poly.pdbx_seq_one_letter_code
_entity_poly.pdbx_strand_id
1 'polypeptide(L)'
;MIVQFTPQALDDLAAISAYCRAISPTVANSVISEFERRIGLLSEHPLIAPETDEPAVRELIVIRYPYKVYYRVEDHRVVIMHIRDSRRRPRRSGP
;
A
#
# COMPACT_ATOMS: atom_id res chain seq x y z
N MET A 1 13.62 -8.02 6.91
CA MET A 1 13.53 -8.26 5.47
C MET A 1 13.46 -6.91 4.76
N ILE A 2 14.14 -6.80 3.63
CA ILE A 2 14.14 -5.56 2.87
C ILE A 2 12.77 -5.34 2.23
N VAL A 3 12.32 -4.09 2.20
CA VAL A 3 11.07 -3.73 1.54
C VAL A 3 11.43 -2.90 0.32
N GLN A 4 10.95 -3.31 -0.84
CA GLN A 4 11.19 -2.62 -2.10
C GLN A 4 9.87 -2.24 -2.74
N PHE A 5 9.87 -1.16 -3.50
CA PHE A 5 8.68 -0.67 -4.17
C PHE A 5 8.84 -0.80 -5.67
N THR A 6 7.81 -1.27 -6.34
CA THR A 6 7.81 -1.26 -7.81
C THR A 6 7.64 0.18 -8.28
N PRO A 7 7.96 0.47 -9.55
CA PRO A 7 7.67 1.80 -10.11
C PRO A 7 6.20 2.18 -9.97
N GLN A 8 5.30 1.22 -10.16
CA GLN A 8 3.87 1.48 -9.99
C GLN A 8 3.55 1.91 -8.57
N ALA A 9 4.12 1.23 -7.58
CA ALA A 9 3.86 1.57 -6.18
C ALA A 9 4.39 2.96 -5.85
N LEU A 10 5.55 3.31 -6.39
CA LEU A 10 6.10 4.65 -6.17
C LEU A 10 5.21 5.72 -6.79
N ASP A 11 4.70 5.46 -8.00
CA ASP A 11 3.78 6.39 -8.65
C ASP A 11 2.50 6.53 -7.85
N ASP A 12 1.98 5.42 -7.34
CA ASP A 12 0.77 5.43 -6.53
C ASP A 12 0.97 6.26 -5.28
N LEU A 13 2.11 6.09 -4.62
CA LEU A 13 2.41 6.80 -3.39
C LEU A 13 2.55 8.29 -3.67
N ALA A 14 3.20 8.65 -4.76
CA ALA A 14 3.34 10.05 -5.14
C ALA A 14 1.99 10.69 -5.43
N ALA A 15 1.09 9.98 -6.12
CA ALA A 15 -0.24 10.49 -6.41
C ALA A 15 -1.06 10.68 -5.14
N ILE A 16 -0.98 9.74 -4.21
CA ILE A 16 -1.68 9.84 -2.94
C ILE A 16 -1.15 11.03 -2.14
N SER A 17 0.16 11.19 -2.11
CA SER A 17 0.78 12.29 -1.39
C SER A 17 0.33 13.65 -1.97
N ALA A 18 0.30 13.76 -3.28
CA ALA A 18 -0.12 14.99 -3.94
C ALA A 18 -1.58 15.30 -3.66
N TYR A 19 -2.44 14.28 -3.72
CA TYR A 19 -3.86 14.43 -3.45
C TYR A 19 -4.09 14.91 -2.01
N CYS A 20 -3.43 14.27 -1.06
CA CYS A 20 -3.58 14.62 0.34
C CYS A 20 -3.01 16.00 0.64
N ARG A 21 -1.91 16.36 0.01
CA ARG A 21 -1.29 17.65 0.24
C ARG A 21 -2.16 18.79 -0.28
N ALA A 22 -2.93 18.53 -1.32
CA ALA A 22 -3.86 19.53 -1.84
C ALA A 22 -5.00 19.79 -0.84
N ILE A 23 -5.28 18.80 0.04
CA ILE A 23 -6.27 18.99 1.09
C ILE A 23 -5.62 19.74 2.25
N SER A 24 -4.49 19.26 2.72
CA SER A 24 -3.82 19.84 3.87
C SER A 24 -2.44 19.22 4.03
N PRO A 25 -1.38 20.00 4.27
CA PRO A 25 -0.07 19.44 4.56
C PRO A 25 -0.09 18.53 5.79
N THR A 26 -0.90 18.86 6.79
CA THR A 26 -1.02 18.06 8.00
C THR A 26 -1.60 16.69 7.67
N VAL A 27 -2.63 16.66 6.83
CA VAL A 27 -3.24 15.40 6.41
C VAL A 27 -2.21 14.57 5.63
N ALA A 28 -1.48 15.20 4.73
CA ALA A 28 -0.47 14.48 3.94
C ALA A 28 0.58 13.84 4.84
N ASN A 29 1.07 14.60 5.82
CA ASN A 29 2.08 14.07 6.74
C ASN A 29 1.54 12.91 7.56
N SER A 30 0.30 12.99 8.01
CA SER A 30 -0.32 11.91 8.78
C SER A 30 -0.49 10.65 7.94
N VAL A 31 -0.90 10.80 6.69
CA VAL A 31 -1.10 9.66 5.79
C VAL A 31 0.24 8.99 5.51
N ILE A 32 1.26 9.77 5.20
CA ILE A 32 2.59 9.21 4.90
C ILE A 32 3.15 8.50 6.13
N SER A 33 3.01 9.09 7.32
CA SER A 33 3.48 8.45 8.54
C SER A 33 2.79 7.11 8.76
N GLU A 34 1.49 7.04 8.47
CA GLU A 34 0.77 5.80 8.64
C GLU A 34 1.22 4.74 7.64
N PHE A 35 1.49 5.13 6.39
CA PHE A 35 2.07 4.21 5.42
C PHE A 35 3.42 3.68 5.92
N GLU A 36 4.28 4.57 6.39
CA GLU A 36 5.59 4.16 6.87
C GLU A 36 5.47 3.16 8.02
N ARG A 37 4.56 3.44 8.94
CA ARG A 37 4.38 2.56 10.09
C ARG A 37 3.84 1.18 9.68
N ARG A 38 2.83 1.18 8.84
CA ARG A 38 2.20 -0.09 8.42
C ARG A 38 3.10 -0.91 7.51
N ILE A 39 3.73 -0.27 6.56
CA ILE A 39 4.64 -0.97 5.65
C ILE A 39 5.89 -1.43 6.41
N GLY A 40 6.32 -0.64 7.39
CA GLY A 40 7.46 -1.04 8.22
C GLY A 40 7.23 -2.34 8.96
N LEU A 41 5.98 -2.65 9.30
CA LEU A 41 5.67 -3.92 9.95
C LEU A 41 6.00 -5.10 9.05
N LEU A 42 5.92 -4.92 7.75
CA LEU A 42 6.18 -6.01 6.80
C LEU A 42 7.64 -6.43 6.80
N SER A 43 8.53 -5.55 7.22
CA SER A 43 9.95 -5.88 7.30
C SER A 43 10.18 -6.97 8.35
N GLU A 44 9.40 -6.93 9.43
CA GLU A 44 9.54 -7.89 10.51
C GLU A 44 8.51 -9.00 10.46
N HIS A 45 7.34 -8.72 9.90
CA HIS A 45 6.24 -9.66 9.84
C HIS A 45 5.67 -9.71 8.42
N PRO A 46 6.45 -10.26 7.48
CA PRO A 46 6.06 -10.19 6.06
C PRO A 46 4.77 -10.93 5.72
N LEU A 47 4.36 -11.88 6.52
CA LEU A 47 3.17 -12.67 6.23
C LEU A 47 1.96 -12.24 7.05
N ILE A 48 2.02 -11.06 7.67
CA ILE A 48 0.98 -10.62 8.58
C ILE A 48 -0.36 -10.35 7.89
N ALA A 49 -0.34 -9.91 6.65
CA ALA A 49 -1.56 -9.59 5.94
C ALA A 49 -2.09 -10.81 5.18
N PRO A 50 -3.40 -10.91 5.00
CA PRO A 50 -3.97 -12.07 4.33
C PRO A 50 -3.67 -12.11 2.84
N GLU A 51 -3.74 -13.30 2.28
CA GLU A 51 -3.59 -13.47 0.84
C GLU A 51 -4.86 -13.04 0.15
N THR A 52 -4.71 -12.64 -1.10
CA THR A 52 -5.84 -12.27 -1.93
C THR A 52 -6.15 -13.43 -2.87
N ASP A 53 -7.09 -13.23 -3.80
CA ASP A 53 -7.40 -14.22 -4.81
C ASP A 53 -6.25 -14.38 -5.79
N GLU A 54 -5.41 -13.38 -5.92
CA GLU A 54 -4.28 -13.47 -6.81
C GLU A 54 -3.16 -14.23 -6.11
N PRO A 55 -2.63 -15.28 -6.72
CA PRO A 55 -1.61 -16.11 -6.05
C PRO A 55 -0.41 -15.31 -5.59
N ALA A 56 0.02 -15.59 -4.37
CA ALA A 56 1.21 -14.99 -3.75
C ALA A 56 1.07 -13.49 -3.46
N VAL A 57 -0.08 -12.90 -3.67
CA VAL A 57 -0.29 -11.46 -3.41
C VAL A 57 -1.07 -11.30 -2.11
N ARG A 58 -0.56 -10.45 -1.23
CA ARG A 58 -1.20 -10.15 0.05
C ARG A 58 -1.70 -8.71 0.07
N GLU A 59 -2.71 -8.46 0.90
CA GLU A 59 -3.34 -7.15 0.97
C GLU A 59 -3.24 -6.62 2.38
N LEU A 60 -2.52 -5.53 2.56
CA LEU A 60 -2.38 -4.85 3.85
C LEU A 60 -3.30 -3.65 3.86
N ILE A 61 -4.20 -3.60 4.83
CA ILE A 61 -5.10 -2.46 4.97
C ILE A 61 -4.43 -1.39 5.82
N VAL A 62 -4.47 -0.16 5.36
CA VAL A 62 -3.96 0.97 6.12
C VAL A 62 -5.12 1.46 6.97
N ILE A 63 -5.05 1.16 8.27
CA ILE A 63 -6.11 1.53 9.20
C ILE A 63 -6.19 3.04 9.29
N ARG A 64 -7.36 3.60 9.43
CA ARG A 64 -7.61 5.03 9.54
C ARG A 64 -7.72 5.74 8.20
N TYR A 65 -7.13 5.21 7.17
CA TYR A 65 -7.19 5.82 5.85
C TYR A 65 -7.62 4.75 4.85
N PRO A 66 -8.32 5.14 3.78
CA PRO A 66 -8.91 4.15 2.88
C PRO A 66 -7.92 3.65 1.84
N TYR A 67 -6.80 3.11 2.26
CA TYR A 67 -5.80 2.62 1.32
C TYR A 67 -5.48 1.16 1.58
N LYS A 68 -5.19 0.44 0.50
CA LYS A 68 -4.77 -0.94 0.55
C LYS A 68 -3.44 -1.06 -0.16
N VAL A 69 -2.51 -1.78 0.46
CA VAL A 69 -1.18 -2.00 -0.08
C VAL A 69 -1.09 -3.45 -0.50
N TYR A 70 -0.81 -3.68 -1.78
CA TYR A 70 -0.68 -5.04 -2.31
C TYR A 70 0.79 -5.37 -2.45
N TYR A 71 1.18 -6.52 -1.90
CA TYR A 71 2.58 -6.89 -1.88
C TYR A 71 2.74 -8.39 -1.98
N ARG A 72 3.96 -8.82 -2.23
CA ARG A 72 4.30 -10.23 -2.13
C ARG A 72 5.69 -10.36 -1.54
N VAL A 73 5.97 -11.56 -1.04
CA VAL A 73 7.26 -11.86 -0.43
C VAL A 73 7.99 -12.79 -1.37
N GLU A 74 9.19 -12.41 -1.78
CA GLU A 74 9.99 -13.24 -2.67
C GLU A 74 11.45 -12.98 -2.42
N ASP A 75 12.25 -14.04 -2.52
CA ASP A 75 13.71 -13.91 -2.37
C ASP A 75 14.13 -13.10 -1.15
N HIS A 76 13.50 -13.40 -0.03
CA HIS A 76 13.84 -12.74 1.25
C HIS A 76 13.63 -11.23 1.22
N ARG A 77 12.66 -10.78 0.45
CA ARG A 77 12.31 -9.36 0.43
C ARG A 77 10.81 -9.22 0.26
N VAL A 78 10.31 -8.06 0.66
CA VAL A 78 8.92 -7.71 0.47
C VAL A 78 8.86 -6.76 -0.71
N VAL A 79 8.01 -7.07 -1.69
CA VAL A 79 7.87 -6.24 -2.87
C VAL A 79 6.49 -5.59 -2.84
N ILE A 80 6.45 -4.29 -2.65
CA ILE A 80 5.19 -3.54 -2.67
C ILE A 80 4.84 -3.32 -4.14
N MET A 81 3.74 -3.89 -4.58
CA MET A 81 3.37 -3.92 -5.99
C MET A 81 2.59 -2.70 -6.42
N HIS A 82 1.58 -2.34 -5.66
CA HIS A 82 0.79 -1.15 -5.92
C HIS A 82 -0.05 -0.81 -4.69
N ILE A 83 -0.59 0.40 -4.67
CA ILE A 83 -1.40 0.92 -3.57
C ILE A 83 -2.68 1.46 -4.17
N ARG A 84 -3.81 1.13 -3.57
CA ARG A 84 -5.11 1.55 -4.09
C ARG A 84 -5.93 2.24 -3.02
N ASP A 85 -6.76 3.16 -3.48
CA ASP A 85 -7.73 3.82 -2.62
C ASP A 85 -8.94 2.89 -2.54
N SER A 86 -9.22 2.36 -1.36
CA SER A 86 -10.28 1.37 -1.19
C SER A 86 -11.68 1.97 -1.33
N ARG A 87 -11.81 3.28 -1.37
CA ARG A 87 -13.12 3.92 -1.58
C ARG A 87 -13.50 3.94 -3.05
N ARG A 88 -12.50 3.83 -3.95
CA ARG A 88 -12.80 3.87 -5.35
C ARG A 88 -13.27 2.54 -5.81
N ARG A 89 -14.23 2.57 -6.74
CA ARG A 89 -14.69 1.37 -7.25
C ARG A 89 -13.65 0.71 -8.05
N PRO A 90 -13.42 -0.55 -7.97
CA PRO A 90 -12.43 -1.22 -8.79
C PRO A 90 -12.88 -1.08 -10.21
N ARG A 91 -11.89 -0.88 -11.09
CA ARG A 91 -12.18 -0.72 -12.34
C ARG A 91 -12.34 -2.03 -12.87
N ARG A 92 -13.20 -2.66 -12.98
CA ARG A 92 -13.23 -3.82 -13.51
C ARG A 92 -14.40 -4.01 -14.19
N SER A 93 -14.37 -4.74 -14.83
CA SER A 93 -15.24 -5.02 -15.54
C SER A 93 -16.28 -5.63 -14.92
N GLY A 94 -16.87 -5.64 -14.97
CA GLY A 94 -17.69 -6.08 -14.42
C GLY A 94 -18.21 -6.41 -14.06
N PRO A 95 -18.68 -6.59 -13.96
CA PRO A 95 -19.75 -6.26 -13.68
C PRO A 95 -19.53 -6.52 -12.94
#